data_4dfe6d32af939256af305acee48476cc
#
_entry.id   4dfe6d32af939256af305acee48476cc
#
_cell.length_a   1.000
_cell.length_b   1.000
_cell.length_c   1.000
_cell.angle_alpha   90.00
_cell.angle_beta   90.00
_cell.angle_gamma   90.00
#
_symmetry.space_group_name_H-M   'P 1'
#
loop_
_entity.id
_entity.type
_entity.pdbx_description
1 polymer ?
#
loop_
_entity_poly.entity_id
_entity_poly.type
_entity_poly.pdbx_seq_one_letter_code
_entity_poly.pdbx_strand_id
1 'polypeptide(L)'
;IANSLKSLNIKGVLCTGDLVEQNEIRIPDGVNGNQTSEEQWKAASRAFERLDGKVPYVICTGTHDHGYEKAENRLCHFPDYFPAERNACWRESLVSVGCNYQGIPTLENAAYEFETDTWGKLLVVSLEFAPRDEAIEWARQLTGKPKYKNHKVILLTHSYMSPEAVRHVKEDYKVSPANYGQAIW
;
A
#
# COMPACT_ATOMS: atom_id res chain seq x y z
N ILE A 1 -2.53 16.49 -8.21
CA ILE A 1 -3.05 15.33 -8.97
C ILE A 1 -4.49 15.60 -9.38
N ALA A 2 -5.45 15.77 -8.43
CA ALA A 2 -6.88 15.90 -8.74
C ALA A 2 -7.20 16.96 -9.82
N ASN A 3 -6.50 18.09 -9.80
CA ASN A 3 -6.67 19.17 -10.79
C ASN A 3 -6.05 18.86 -12.17
N SER A 4 -5.19 17.86 -12.25
CA SER A 4 -4.43 17.53 -13.46
C SER A 4 -4.90 16.23 -14.13
N LEU A 5 -5.92 15.56 -13.59
CA LEU A 5 -6.37 14.25 -14.08
C LEU A 5 -6.72 14.27 -15.57
N LYS A 6 -7.45 15.32 -16.02
CA LYS A 6 -7.86 15.45 -17.43
C LYS A 6 -6.71 15.83 -18.36
N SER A 7 -5.86 16.76 -17.92
CA SER A 7 -4.77 17.28 -18.76
C SER A 7 -3.60 16.33 -18.92
N LEU A 8 -3.34 15.45 -17.91
CA LEU A 8 -2.22 14.53 -17.91
C LEU A 8 -2.61 13.07 -18.22
N ASN A 9 -3.88 12.79 -18.50
CA ASN A 9 -4.39 11.42 -18.77
C ASN A 9 -3.93 10.40 -17.72
N ILE A 10 -4.06 10.75 -16.43
CA ILE A 10 -3.64 9.90 -15.31
C ILE A 10 -4.55 8.68 -15.23
N LYS A 11 -3.98 7.48 -15.33
CA LYS A 11 -4.72 6.19 -15.27
C LYS A 11 -4.81 5.62 -13.85
N GLY A 12 -3.88 5.98 -12.98
CA GLY A 12 -3.84 5.54 -11.59
C GLY A 12 -2.84 6.37 -10.79
N VAL A 13 -2.95 6.29 -9.47
CA VAL A 13 -2.04 6.95 -8.52
C VAL A 13 -1.43 5.89 -7.62
N LEU A 14 -0.12 5.87 -7.48
CA LEU A 14 0.59 4.96 -6.58
C LEU A 14 1.12 5.77 -5.38
N CYS A 15 0.88 5.27 -4.18
CA CYS A 15 1.38 5.85 -2.94
C CYS A 15 2.20 4.81 -2.17
N THR A 16 3.40 5.19 -1.78
CA THR A 16 4.40 4.30 -1.18
C THR A 16 4.31 4.21 0.35
N GLY A 17 3.19 4.59 0.95
CA GLY A 17 2.99 4.48 2.40
C GLY A 17 3.39 5.73 3.18
N ASP A 18 3.53 5.56 4.49
CA ASP A 18 3.73 6.63 5.47
C ASP A 18 2.65 7.71 5.35
N LEU A 19 1.39 7.27 5.44
CA LEU A 19 0.20 8.12 5.34
C LEU A 19 0.05 9.01 6.56
N VAL A 20 0.55 8.56 7.69
CA VAL A 20 0.55 9.24 8.98
C VAL A 20 1.96 9.28 9.55
N GLU A 21 2.23 10.18 10.46
CA GLU A 21 3.50 10.20 11.19
C GLU A 21 3.53 9.14 12.28
N GLN A 22 2.38 8.89 12.92
CA GLN A 22 2.24 7.83 13.92
C GLN A 22 0.85 7.21 13.88
N ASN A 23 0.80 5.89 13.75
CA ASN A 23 -0.45 5.14 13.68
C ASN A 23 -1.24 5.19 14.99
N GLU A 24 -0.60 5.20 16.16
CA GLU A 24 -1.25 5.07 17.47
C GLU A 24 -0.94 6.17 18.48
N ILE A 25 -0.37 7.27 18.06
CA ILE A 25 -0.14 8.36 19.01
C ILE A 25 -1.46 8.98 19.44
N ARG A 26 -1.63 9.18 20.75
CA ARG A 26 -2.87 9.69 21.32
C ARG A 26 -2.79 11.15 21.74
N ILE A 27 -1.59 11.61 22.06
CA ILE A 27 -1.34 12.96 22.56
C ILE A 27 -0.31 13.63 21.67
N PRO A 28 -0.65 14.75 21.01
CA PRO A 28 0.33 15.54 20.28
C PRO A 28 1.40 16.07 21.23
N ASP A 29 2.66 15.85 20.90
CA ASP A 29 3.81 16.27 21.73
C ASP A 29 4.65 17.37 21.07
N GLY A 30 4.28 17.81 19.87
CA GLY A 30 5.00 18.81 19.09
C GLY A 30 6.30 18.31 18.46
N VAL A 31 6.75 17.10 18.78
CA VAL A 31 7.92 16.43 18.19
C VAL A 31 7.49 15.55 17.02
N ASN A 32 6.47 14.74 17.24
CA ASN A 32 5.91 13.80 16.27
C ASN A 32 4.61 14.34 15.63
N GLY A 33 4.44 15.64 15.64
CA GLY A 33 3.29 16.35 15.11
C GLY A 33 2.38 16.95 16.18
N ASN A 34 1.43 17.77 15.71
CA ASN A 34 0.46 18.48 16.55
C ASN A 34 -0.94 17.87 16.46
N GLN A 35 -1.05 16.66 15.92
CA GLN A 35 -2.32 15.96 15.69
C GLN A 35 -2.28 14.59 16.36
N THR A 36 -3.42 14.18 16.89
CA THR A 36 -3.63 12.80 17.33
C THR A 36 -3.56 11.84 16.11
N SER A 37 -3.34 10.56 16.35
CA SER A 37 -3.40 9.52 15.31
C SER A 37 -4.72 9.62 14.51
N GLU A 38 -5.85 9.73 15.18
CA GLU A 38 -7.15 9.85 14.52
C GLU A 38 -7.24 11.09 13.62
N GLU A 39 -6.71 12.23 14.04
CA GLU A 39 -6.68 13.46 13.22
C GLU A 39 -5.77 13.30 11.99
N GLN A 40 -4.62 12.64 12.16
CA GLN A 40 -3.70 12.35 11.06
C GLN A 40 -4.35 11.40 10.03
N TRP A 41 -4.96 10.30 10.47
CA TRP A 41 -5.67 9.38 9.59
C TRP A 41 -6.84 10.04 8.87
N LYS A 42 -7.62 10.88 9.58
CA LYS A 42 -8.69 11.69 8.97
C LYS A 42 -8.15 12.68 7.93
N ALA A 43 -6.99 13.29 8.20
CA ALA A 43 -6.36 14.20 7.24
C ALA A 43 -5.89 13.48 5.98
N ALA A 44 -5.21 12.35 6.13
CA ALA A 44 -4.81 11.49 5.00
C ALA A 44 -6.04 11.04 4.20
N SER A 45 -7.06 10.52 4.88
CA SER A 45 -8.31 10.09 4.25
C SER A 45 -8.95 11.23 3.43
N ARG A 46 -9.12 12.42 4.01
CA ARG A 46 -9.67 13.60 3.29
C ARG A 46 -8.84 14.00 2.07
N ALA A 47 -7.52 13.82 2.11
CA ALA A 47 -6.68 14.10 0.94
C ALA A 47 -7.01 13.16 -0.23
N PHE A 48 -7.24 11.88 0.05
CA PHE A 48 -7.61 10.88 -0.96
C PHE A 48 -9.08 10.98 -1.43
N GLU A 49 -10.02 11.48 -0.62
CA GLU A 49 -11.40 11.76 -1.04
C GLU A 49 -11.48 12.61 -2.31
N ARG A 50 -10.49 13.45 -2.55
CA ARG A 50 -10.40 14.27 -3.78
C ARG A 50 -10.20 13.43 -5.04
N LEU A 51 -9.78 12.18 -4.90
CA LEU A 51 -9.56 11.22 -5.98
C LEU A 51 -10.69 10.20 -6.11
N ASP A 52 -11.50 10.01 -5.04
CA ASP A 52 -12.57 9.04 -5.01
C ASP A 52 -13.58 9.29 -6.15
N GLY A 53 -13.93 8.22 -6.87
CA GLY A 53 -14.80 8.27 -8.04
C GLY A 53 -14.21 8.95 -9.28
N LYS A 54 -12.93 9.36 -9.26
CA LYS A 54 -12.29 10.06 -10.38
C LYS A 54 -11.12 9.28 -10.97
N VAL A 55 -10.34 8.61 -10.14
CA VAL A 55 -9.18 7.83 -10.54
C VAL A 55 -8.91 6.75 -9.50
N PRO A 56 -8.56 5.52 -9.92
CA PRO A 56 -8.10 4.52 -8.97
C PRO A 56 -6.75 4.94 -8.38
N TYR A 57 -6.56 4.62 -7.11
CA TYR A 57 -5.26 4.75 -6.45
C TYR A 57 -4.91 3.45 -5.72
N VAL A 58 -3.63 3.19 -5.61
CA VAL A 58 -3.05 2.03 -4.94
C VAL A 58 -2.13 2.54 -3.86
N ILE A 59 -2.31 2.05 -2.65
CA ILE A 59 -1.53 2.46 -1.49
C ILE A 59 -0.91 1.21 -0.88
N CYS A 60 0.40 1.18 -0.66
CA CYS A 60 1.00 0.26 0.30
C CYS A 60 1.14 0.96 1.65
N THR A 61 1.22 0.22 2.74
CA THR A 61 1.51 0.77 4.05
C THR A 61 3.01 0.97 4.23
N GLY A 62 3.38 1.97 5.02
CA GLY A 62 4.77 2.27 5.37
C GLY A 62 5.09 2.01 6.84
N THR A 63 6.27 2.38 7.28
CA THR A 63 6.75 2.14 8.65
C THR A 63 5.92 2.84 9.71
N HIS A 64 5.52 4.09 9.44
CA HIS A 64 4.75 4.92 10.35
C HIS A 64 3.26 4.57 10.41
N ASP A 65 2.78 3.81 9.43
CA ASP A 65 1.38 3.35 9.38
C ASP A 65 1.12 2.14 10.31
N HIS A 66 2.15 1.58 10.93
CA HIS A 66 2.07 0.39 11.79
C HIS A 66 2.58 0.66 13.21
N GLY A 67 1.91 0.05 14.19
CA GLY A 67 2.33 0.09 15.59
C GLY A 67 2.15 1.44 16.25
N TYR A 68 2.87 1.64 17.35
CA TYR A 68 2.76 2.86 18.14
C TYR A 68 3.57 4.02 17.55
N GLU A 69 4.83 3.75 17.18
CA GLU A 69 5.73 4.75 16.60
C GLU A 69 6.20 4.34 15.21
N LYS A 70 6.89 3.19 15.11
CA LYS A 70 7.56 2.73 13.89
C LYS A 70 7.49 1.21 13.76
N ALA A 71 6.38 0.69 13.37
CA ALA A 71 6.21 -0.73 13.07
C ALA A 71 6.74 -1.69 14.18
N GLU A 72 6.45 -1.39 15.45
CA GLU A 72 6.72 -2.30 16.57
C GLU A 72 5.83 -3.52 16.55
N ASN A 73 4.69 -3.40 15.92
CA ASN A 73 3.73 -4.47 15.70
C ASN A 73 2.97 -4.19 14.38
N ARG A 74 2.06 -5.09 13.98
CA ARG A 74 1.32 -4.97 12.73
C ARG A 74 -0.06 -4.35 12.88
N LEU A 75 -0.39 -3.73 14.01
CA LEU A 75 -1.60 -2.93 14.13
C LEU A 75 -1.54 -1.75 13.17
N CYS A 76 -2.60 -1.56 12.40
CA CYS A 76 -2.69 -0.50 11.41
C CYS A 76 -4.14 -0.04 11.28
N HIS A 77 -4.37 1.25 11.31
CA HIS A 77 -5.71 1.84 11.09
C HIS A 77 -6.04 2.07 9.62
N PHE A 78 -5.14 1.71 8.70
CA PHE A 78 -5.38 1.86 7.27
C PHE A 78 -6.72 1.25 6.81
N PRO A 79 -7.13 0.03 7.23
CA PRO A 79 -8.39 -0.54 6.79
C PRO A 79 -9.62 0.24 7.24
N ASP A 80 -9.55 0.96 8.38
CA ASP A 80 -10.66 1.75 8.91
C ASP A 80 -10.95 2.97 8.03
N TYR A 81 -9.92 3.49 7.36
CA TYR A 81 -10.00 4.70 6.53
C TYR A 81 -10.03 4.41 5.03
N PHE A 82 -9.55 3.24 4.62
CA PHE A 82 -9.47 2.81 3.23
C PHE A 82 -10.10 1.43 3.01
N PRO A 83 -11.40 1.27 3.29
CA PRO A 83 -12.11 0.04 2.98
C PRO A 83 -12.22 -0.18 1.47
N ALA A 84 -12.36 -1.42 1.03
CA ALA A 84 -12.35 -1.79 -0.39
C ALA A 84 -13.49 -1.14 -1.22
N GLU A 85 -14.56 -0.75 -0.55
CA GLU A 85 -15.76 -0.15 -1.18
C GLU A 85 -15.64 1.37 -1.36
N ARG A 86 -14.63 2.00 -0.77
CA ARG A 86 -14.50 3.45 -0.68
C ARG A 86 -14.44 4.13 -2.04
N ASN A 87 -13.54 3.70 -2.92
CA ASN A 87 -13.36 4.33 -4.23
C ASN A 87 -14.13 3.57 -5.32
N ALA A 88 -15.15 4.21 -5.89
CA ALA A 88 -15.95 3.61 -6.96
C ALA A 88 -15.11 3.17 -8.18
N CYS A 89 -13.98 3.81 -8.45
CA CYS A 89 -13.06 3.43 -9.53
C CYS A 89 -12.39 2.08 -9.30
N TRP A 90 -12.35 1.55 -8.07
CA TRP A 90 -11.80 0.22 -7.78
C TRP A 90 -12.67 -0.92 -8.28
N ARG A 91 -13.96 -0.69 -8.55
CA ARG A 91 -14.88 -1.73 -9.07
C ARG A 91 -14.38 -2.38 -10.36
N GLU A 92 -13.66 -1.63 -11.17
CA GLU A 92 -13.12 -2.11 -12.44
C GLU A 92 -11.66 -2.51 -12.35
N SER A 93 -10.91 -1.94 -11.42
CA SER A 93 -9.46 -2.13 -11.32
C SER A 93 -9.02 -3.11 -10.24
N LEU A 94 -9.68 -3.17 -9.09
CA LEU A 94 -9.33 -4.08 -7.99
C LEU A 94 -9.67 -5.52 -8.37
N VAL A 95 -8.67 -6.37 -8.50
CA VAL A 95 -8.84 -7.75 -8.99
C VAL A 95 -8.59 -8.83 -7.95
N SER A 96 -7.93 -8.49 -6.84
CA SER A 96 -7.67 -9.42 -5.73
C SER A 96 -7.32 -8.67 -4.47
N VAL A 97 -7.72 -9.21 -3.33
CA VAL A 97 -7.38 -8.72 -2.00
C VAL A 97 -6.74 -9.87 -1.21
N GLY A 98 -5.59 -9.62 -0.62
CA GLY A 98 -4.93 -10.52 0.32
C GLY A 98 -5.37 -10.26 1.75
N CYS A 99 -4.95 -11.11 2.67
CA CYS A 99 -5.27 -10.95 4.08
C CYS A 99 -4.16 -10.18 4.81
N ASN A 100 -4.57 -9.35 5.77
CA ASN A 100 -3.65 -8.75 6.74
C ASN A 100 -3.16 -9.80 7.77
N TYR A 101 -2.38 -9.35 8.76
CA TYR A 101 -1.82 -10.24 9.80
C TYR A 101 -2.87 -10.93 10.68
N GLN A 102 -4.11 -10.45 10.70
CA GLN A 102 -5.24 -11.04 11.41
C GLN A 102 -6.03 -12.03 10.56
N GLY A 103 -5.63 -12.26 9.30
CA GLY A 103 -6.36 -13.11 8.37
C GLY A 103 -7.59 -12.43 7.75
N ILE A 104 -7.70 -11.11 7.87
CA ILE A 104 -8.82 -10.32 7.34
C ILE A 104 -8.42 -9.75 5.97
N PRO A 105 -9.26 -9.92 4.91
CA PRO A 105 -9.02 -9.30 3.62
C PRO A 105 -9.05 -7.77 3.73
N THR A 106 -7.93 -7.11 3.41
CA THR A 106 -7.79 -5.64 3.45
C THR A 106 -6.93 -5.15 2.30
N LEU A 107 -7.02 -3.86 1.96
CA LEU A 107 -6.20 -3.26 0.92
C LEU A 107 -4.71 -3.09 1.29
N GLU A 108 -4.29 -3.51 2.49
CA GLU A 108 -2.87 -3.61 2.86
C GLU A 108 -2.10 -4.55 1.92
N ASN A 109 -2.80 -5.58 1.41
CA ASN A 109 -2.30 -6.49 0.37
C ASN A 109 -3.36 -6.59 -0.73
N ALA A 110 -3.16 -5.91 -1.86
CA ALA A 110 -4.17 -5.82 -2.90
C ALA A 110 -3.55 -5.77 -4.30
N ALA A 111 -4.32 -6.18 -5.30
CA ALA A 111 -3.87 -6.13 -6.69
C ALA A 111 -4.90 -5.48 -7.58
N TYR A 112 -4.39 -4.70 -8.52
CA TYR A 112 -5.18 -3.87 -9.43
C TYR A 112 -4.74 -4.09 -10.87
N GLU A 113 -5.70 -4.20 -11.77
CA GLU A 113 -5.47 -4.33 -13.21
C GLU A 113 -5.75 -2.99 -13.90
N PHE A 114 -4.82 -2.54 -14.72
CA PHE A 114 -4.95 -1.33 -15.53
C PHE A 114 -4.67 -1.64 -16.99
N GLU A 115 -5.26 -0.88 -17.89
CA GLU A 115 -4.92 -0.90 -19.30
C GLU A 115 -4.43 0.48 -19.73
N THR A 116 -3.29 0.50 -20.42
CA THR A 116 -2.67 1.73 -20.92
C THR A 116 -2.34 1.59 -22.40
N ASP A 117 -2.43 2.70 -23.14
CA ASP A 117 -2.18 2.71 -24.58
C ASP A 117 -0.72 2.36 -24.92
N THR A 118 0.22 2.76 -24.04
CA THR A 118 1.66 2.58 -24.28
C THR A 118 2.20 1.26 -23.73
N TRP A 119 1.75 0.85 -22.54
CA TRP A 119 2.32 -0.31 -21.85
C TRP A 119 1.42 -1.55 -21.93
N GLY A 120 0.21 -1.41 -22.46
CA GLY A 120 -0.79 -2.47 -22.48
C GLY A 120 -1.33 -2.76 -21.09
N LYS A 121 -1.53 -4.05 -20.78
CA LYS A 121 -2.07 -4.49 -19.50
C LYS A 121 -1.02 -4.47 -18.39
N LEU A 122 -1.37 -3.84 -17.30
CA LEU A 122 -0.56 -3.75 -16.08
C LEU A 122 -1.29 -4.45 -14.94
N LEU A 123 -0.54 -5.17 -14.12
CA LEU A 123 -0.98 -5.67 -12.82
C LEU A 123 -0.15 -4.96 -11.75
N VAL A 124 -0.77 -4.11 -10.96
CA VAL A 124 -0.12 -3.48 -9.80
C VAL A 124 -0.44 -4.30 -8.58
N VAL A 125 0.57 -4.83 -7.92
CA VAL A 125 0.46 -5.62 -6.69
C VAL A 125 1.03 -4.79 -5.54
N SER A 126 0.16 -4.39 -4.61
CA SER A 126 0.54 -3.70 -3.39
C SER A 126 0.75 -4.70 -2.27
N LEU A 127 1.84 -4.58 -1.56
CA LEU A 127 2.15 -5.37 -0.37
C LEU A 127 2.34 -4.46 0.84
N GLU A 128 1.89 -4.93 1.99
CA GLU A 128 2.11 -4.30 3.29
C GLU A 128 3.59 -4.00 3.54
N PHE A 129 3.90 -3.08 4.44
CA PHE A 129 5.28 -2.84 4.88
C PHE A 129 5.91 -4.11 5.43
N ALA A 130 7.15 -4.39 5.03
CA ALA A 130 7.90 -5.58 5.40
C ALA A 130 7.02 -6.85 5.29
N PRO A 131 6.59 -7.21 4.07
CA PRO A 131 5.52 -8.17 3.85
C PRO A 131 5.86 -9.53 4.47
N ARG A 132 4.84 -10.15 5.07
CA ARG A 132 4.92 -11.50 5.62
C ARG A 132 5.02 -12.54 4.50
N ASP A 133 5.51 -13.71 4.82
CA ASP A 133 5.64 -14.82 3.86
C ASP A 133 4.29 -15.16 3.21
N GLU A 134 3.19 -15.10 3.97
CA GLU A 134 1.84 -15.34 3.45
C GLU A 134 1.41 -14.29 2.43
N ALA A 135 1.77 -13.02 2.63
CA ALA A 135 1.48 -11.95 1.67
C ALA A 135 2.30 -12.11 0.38
N ILE A 136 3.57 -12.49 0.51
CA ILE A 136 4.44 -12.78 -0.64
C ILE A 136 3.93 -14.00 -1.41
N GLU A 137 3.54 -15.06 -0.72
CA GLU A 137 3.01 -16.26 -1.36
C GLU A 137 1.67 -15.99 -2.07
N TRP A 138 0.79 -15.20 -1.45
CA TRP A 138 -0.43 -14.74 -2.12
C TRP A 138 -0.12 -13.98 -3.41
N ALA A 139 0.85 -13.07 -3.39
CA ALA A 139 1.25 -12.31 -4.57
C ALA A 139 1.85 -13.21 -5.67
N ARG A 140 2.66 -14.20 -5.28
CA ARG A 140 3.24 -15.20 -6.19
C ARG A 140 2.16 -16.04 -6.87
N GLN A 141 1.20 -16.56 -6.09
CA GLN A 141 0.09 -17.34 -6.62
C GLN A 141 -0.80 -16.50 -7.55
N LEU A 142 -1.02 -15.23 -7.21
CA LEU A 142 -1.79 -14.32 -8.06
C LEU A 142 -1.09 -14.08 -9.39
N THR A 143 0.17 -13.64 -9.35
CA THR A 143 0.94 -13.30 -10.55
C THR A 143 1.21 -14.51 -11.45
N GLY A 144 1.28 -15.71 -10.87
CA GLY A 144 1.44 -16.98 -11.60
C GLY A 144 0.19 -17.46 -12.37
N LYS A 145 -0.97 -16.82 -12.18
CA LYS A 145 -2.19 -17.22 -12.89
C LYS A 145 -2.05 -17.01 -14.41
N PRO A 146 -2.54 -17.94 -15.25
CA PRO A 146 -2.47 -17.82 -16.71
C PRO A 146 -3.04 -16.50 -17.24
N LYS A 147 -4.07 -15.95 -16.60
CA LYS A 147 -4.67 -14.66 -16.94
C LYS A 147 -3.65 -13.53 -17.00
N TYR A 148 -2.62 -13.55 -16.13
CA TYR A 148 -1.65 -12.46 -15.99
C TYR A 148 -0.34 -12.70 -16.77
N LYS A 149 -0.23 -13.79 -17.52
CA LYS A 149 1.00 -14.15 -18.26
C LYS A 149 1.53 -13.01 -19.15
N ASN A 150 0.64 -12.22 -19.73
CA ASN A 150 1.00 -11.13 -20.64
C ASN A 150 0.92 -9.74 -20.01
N HIS A 151 0.70 -9.66 -18.70
CA HIS A 151 0.72 -8.39 -17.98
C HIS A 151 2.14 -7.99 -17.62
N LYS A 152 2.41 -6.69 -17.66
CA LYS A 152 3.57 -6.14 -16.97
C LYS A 152 3.17 -6.00 -15.50
N VAL A 153 4.05 -6.43 -14.58
CA VAL A 153 3.78 -6.37 -13.15
C VAL A 153 4.54 -5.22 -12.55
N ILE A 154 3.85 -4.39 -11.79
CA ILE A 154 4.43 -3.39 -10.90
C ILE A 154 4.21 -3.87 -9.48
N LEU A 155 5.28 -4.13 -8.75
CA LEU A 155 5.22 -4.38 -7.33
C LEU A 155 5.36 -3.06 -6.59
N LEU A 156 4.38 -2.76 -5.74
CA LEU A 156 4.37 -1.59 -4.88
C LEU A 156 4.55 -2.04 -3.43
N THR A 157 5.64 -1.64 -2.82
CA THR A 157 5.89 -1.80 -1.38
C THR A 157 6.69 -0.61 -0.89
N HIS A 158 6.64 -0.32 0.40
CA HIS A 158 7.28 0.86 0.98
C HIS A 158 8.80 0.81 0.89
N SER A 159 9.37 -0.34 1.22
CA SER A 159 10.81 -0.53 1.28
C SER A 159 11.17 -1.97 0.91
N TYR A 160 12.23 -2.17 0.12
CA TYR A 160 12.79 -3.48 -0.13
C TYR A 160 14.28 -3.43 -0.49
N MET A 161 14.81 -2.25 -0.75
CA MET A 161 16.22 -2.00 -1.06
C MET A 161 16.76 -0.85 -0.24
N SER A 162 18.01 -0.97 0.19
CA SER A 162 18.76 0.12 0.82
C SER A 162 19.19 1.19 -0.21
N PRO A 163 19.66 2.37 0.24
CA PRO A 163 20.24 3.38 -0.64
C PRO A 163 21.42 2.88 -1.49
N GLU A 164 22.12 1.84 -1.03
CA GLU A 164 23.24 1.21 -1.74
C GLU A 164 22.76 0.19 -2.79
N ALA A 165 21.47 0.14 -3.09
CA ALA A 165 20.83 -0.79 -4.02
C ALA A 165 21.00 -2.28 -3.62
N VAL A 166 21.07 -2.56 -2.32
CA VAL A 166 21.11 -3.91 -1.77
C VAL A 166 19.72 -4.26 -1.22
N ARG A 167 19.22 -5.46 -1.54
CA ARG A 167 17.95 -5.94 -0.99
C ARG A 167 18.03 -6.11 0.52
N HIS A 168 17.01 -5.68 1.23
CA HIS A 168 16.97 -5.84 2.68
C HIS A 168 17.00 -7.32 3.08
N VAL A 169 17.96 -7.69 3.91
CA VAL A 169 17.95 -8.95 4.63
C VAL A 169 16.98 -8.84 5.81
N LYS A 170 17.12 -7.76 6.57
CA LYS A 170 16.24 -7.38 7.68
C LYS A 170 16.40 -5.89 7.90
N GLU A 171 15.31 -5.18 8.13
CA GLU A 171 15.35 -3.81 8.63
C GLU A 171 15.28 -3.79 10.15
N ASP A 172 15.66 -2.68 10.75
CA ASP A 172 15.68 -2.51 12.22
C ASP A 172 14.26 -2.17 12.76
N TYR A 173 13.28 -2.94 12.29
CA TYR A 173 11.90 -2.87 12.76
C TYR A 173 11.46 -4.24 13.27
N LYS A 174 10.68 -4.26 14.36
CA LYS A 174 10.24 -5.51 14.98
C LYS A 174 9.43 -6.41 14.05
N VAL A 175 8.65 -5.81 13.15
CA VAL A 175 7.82 -6.55 12.19
C VAL A 175 8.59 -7.06 10.98
N SER A 176 9.83 -6.64 10.76
CA SER A 176 10.60 -7.01 9.57
C SER A 176 10.97 -8.50 9.58
N PRO A 177 10.44 -9.33 8.64
CA PRO A 177 10.89 -10.71 8.51
C PRO A 177 12.34 -10.78 8.02
N ALA A 178 13.03 -11.89 8.32
CA ALA A 178 14.35 -12.13 7.77
C ALA A 178 14.27 -12.40 6.26
N ASN A 179 15.18 -11.79 5.50
CA ASN A 179 15.32 -11.99 4.05
C ASN A 179 14.11 -11.59 3.20
N TYR A 180 13.20 -10.74 3.71
CA TYR A 180 11.99 -10.40 2.95
C TYR A 180 12.29 -9.72 1.62
N GLY A 181 13.32 -8.88 1.51
CA GLY A 181 13.70 -8.27 0.24
C GLY A 181 14.13 -9.29 -0.81
N GLN A 182 14.77 -10.39 -0.40
CA GLN A 182 15.09 -11.51 -1.30
C GLN A 182 13.85 -12.36 -1.62
N ALA A 183 12.95 -12.53 -0.67
CA ALA A 183 11.71 -13.29 -0.88
C ALA A 183 10.75 -12.58 -1.86
N ILE A 184 10.74 -11.26 -1.86
CA ILE A 184 9.98 -10.44 -2.84
C ILE A 184 10.56 -10.62 -4.25
N TRP A 185 11.88 -10.69 -4.39
CA TRP A 185 12.56 -10.84 -5.68
C TRP A 185 12.35 -12.20 -6.31
#